data_c0195614cc09bdb27d61c7ccfe40509c
#
_entry.id   c0195614cc09bdb27d61c7ccfe40509c
#
_cell.length_a   1.000
_cell.length_b   1.000
_cell.length_c   1.000
_cell.angle_alpha   90.00
_cell.angle_beta   90.00
_cell.angle_gamma   90.00
#
_symmetry.space_group_name_H-M   'P 1'
#
loop_
_entity.id
_entity.type
_entity.pdbx_description
1 polymer ?
#
loop_
_entity_poly.entity_id
_entity_poly.type
_entity_poly.pdbx_seq_one_letter_code
_entity_poly.pdbx_strand_id
1 'polypeptide(L)'
;MSFVVFVLTCSNVFASTPDWSAGAPVTAPRDNIYNLSSTDFASYKRQGQLHAQVYPVSVTGVLPPYRPIRRMMEEKNTNPFRQWVQEVINANGFYRFVDILKYLGLHDYPSSSDSGVYSVPYPQELFHAEELMGFGLIKRNGAEGFTFSCAACHSSNLFGKTVLGMTNRFPRANEFFIRAQKVISLTDPFLFQAYTGATDAERELLAISREHLQSVGLKQPQALGLDTSLAQVALSLNRRAKDDYASYHTLYQAHPRRDANLDSQPADSKPAVWWNLKYKNRWLSDGSVLSGNPIFTNIIWNEIGRGVDLHELEKWLAENQKVIDELTTAVFSSEAPLITDFIPAEKIDLGRAKLGEIVFKNNCAKCHGHYDKAWSEEGSENLPLKEQLKTTRVRYKETTPVIDVGTDPYRRLGMKSLEQLNDLTISKRNNIVIKAQNGYVPPPLVGIWARWPYFHNNSVPNLCAVLTRAEERPKSYYSGHALNIETDFDLECNGYPLAEKTPKAWKTQTHFFDTTRPGLSNAGHDQKIFIKDGKEILSTEDTRNLVLFLQTL
;
A
#
# COMPACT_ATOMS: atom_id res chain seq x y z
N MET A 1 65.78 -11.20 -5.98
CA MET A 1 64.46 -11.47 -5.43
C MET A 1 63.65 -10.17 -5.47
N SER A 2 62.85 -9.97 -6.53
CA SER A 2 61.98 -8.78 -6.65
C SER A 2 60.62 -9.10 -6.08
N PHE A 3 60.24 -8.37 -5.03
CA PHE A 3 58.89 -8.44 -4.47
C PHE A 3 57.94 -7.61 -5.32
N VAL A 4 56.99 -8.25 -5.99
CA VAL A 4 55.87 -7.59 -6.65
C VAL A 4 54.78 -7.41 -5.60
N VAL A 5 54.53 -6.17 -5.16
CA VAL A 5 53.42 -5.82 -4.29
C VAL A 5 52.18 -5.64 -5.18
N PHE A 6 51.25 -6.58 -5.09
CA PHE A 6 49.89 -6.42 -5.66
C PHE A 6 49.09 -5.45 -4.76
N VAL A 7 48.93 -4.22 -5.20
CA VAL A 7 47.97 -3.31 -4.60
C VAL A 7 46.59 -3.68 -5.12
N LEU A 8 45.79 -4.38 -4.31
CA LEU A 8 44.38 -4.57 -4.52
C LEU A 8 43.69 -3.22 -4.28
N THR A 9 43.42 -2.50 -5.35
CA THR A 9 42.50 -1.37 -5.32
C THR A 9 41.09 -1.89 -5.15
N CYS A 10 40.57 -1.92 -3.93
CA CYS A 10 39.13 -2.01 -3.68
C CYS A 10 38.48 -0.74 -4.25
N SER A 11 37.94 -0.85 -5.44
CA SER A 11 37.04 0.18 -6.00
C SER A 11 35.76 0.12 -5.17
N ASN A 12 35.64 0.99 -4.17
CA ASN A 12 34.36 1.27 -3.55
C ASN A 12 33.47 1.89 -4.64
N VAL A 13 32.62 1.07 -5.25
CA VAL A 13 31.52 1.57 -6.08
C VAL A 13 30.55 2.21 -5.12
N PHE A 14 30.67 3.52 -4.93
CA PHE A 14 29.68 4.28 -4.21
C PHE A 14 28.35 4.16 -4.97
N ALA A 15 27.31 3.66 -4.28
CA ALA A 15 25.93 3.72 -4.76
C ALA A 15 25.63 5.13 -5.20
N SER A 16 25.13 5.33 -6.42
CA SER A 16 24.75 6.65 -6.89
C SER A 16 23.53 7.14 -6.10
N THR A 17 23.59 8.36 -5.59
CA THR A 17 22.41 8.96 -4.93
C THR A 17 21.38 9.29 -6.00
N PRO A 18 20.16 8.73 -5.93
CA PRO A 18 19.10 9.07 -6.88
C PRO A 18 18.72 10.54 -6.80
N ASP A 19 18.38 11.12 -7.94
CA ASP A 19 17.83 12.48 -7.96
C ASP A 19 16.34 12.45 -7.54
N TRP A 20 16.08 12.91 -6.32
CA TRP A 20 14.75 13.05 -5.74
C TRP A 20 14.18 14.47 -5.87
N SER A 21 14.80 15.34 -6.66
CA SER A 21 14.32 16.72 -6.82
C SER A 21 12.98 16.79 -7.55
N ALA A 22 12.25 17.87 -7.30
CA ALA A 22 10.98 18.10 -7.97
C ALA A 22 11.19 18.24 -9.49
N GLY A 23 10.49 17.38 -10.25
CA GLY A 23 10.58 17.41 -11.71
C GLY A 23 11.76 16.65 -12.32
N ALA A 24 12.60 15.98 -11.52
CA ALA A 24 13.67 15.12 -12.04
C ALA A 24 13.10 14.12 -13.08
N PRO A 25 13.59 14.10 -14.33
CA PRO A 25 12.97 13.30 -15.37
C PRO A 25 13.22 11.80 -15.17
N VAL A 26 12.25 10.98 -15.55
CA VAL A 26 12.35 9.52 -15.58
C VAL A 26 12.44 9.07 -17.03
N THR A 27 13.65 8.92 -17.52
CA THR A 27 13.92 8.58 -18.93
C THR A 27 13.84 7.07 -19.21
N ALA A 28 13.96 6.25 -18.14
CA ALA A 28 13.85 4.79 -18.20
C ALA A 28 13.30 4.25 -16.86
N PRO A 29 12.78 3.02 -16.83
CA PRO A 29 12.40 2.36 -15.56
C PRO A 29 13.58 2.30 -14.59
N ARG A 30 13.34 2.63 -13.32
CA ARG A 30 14.37 2.73 -12.28
C ARG A 30 14.39 1.50 -11.37
N ASP A 31 14.54 0.31 -11.97
CA ASP A 31 14.55 -0.96 -11.20
C ASP A 31 15.73 -1.01 -10.23
N ASN A 32 16.92 -0.68 -10.69
CA ASN A 32 18.14 -0.54 -9.88
C ASN A 32 18.44 0.95 -9.63
N ILE A 33 17.64 1.57 -8.78
CA ILE A 33 17.63 3.02 -8.59
C ILE A 33 18.94 3.58 -8.01
N TYR A 34 19.73 2.77 -7.34
CA TYR A 34 21.03 3.14 -6.78
C TYR A 34 22.23 2.71 -7.66
N ASN A 35 22.00 2.15 -8.85
CA ASN A 35 23.01 1.62 -9.75
C ASN A 35 23.97 0.64 -9.06
N LEU A 36 23.44 -0.24 -8.22
CA LEU A 36 24.19 -1.23 -7.48
C LEU A 36 24.75 -2.31 -8.41
N SER A 37 25.85 -2.96 -7.99
CA SER A 37 26.28 -4.21 -8.63
C SER A 37 25.19 -5.27 -8.55
N SER A 38 25.21 -6.28 -9.42
CA SER A 38 24.22 -7.37 -9.38
C SER A 38 24.14 -8.08 -8.03
N THR A 39 25.26 -8.26 -7.37
CA THR A 39 25.35 -8.89 -6.03
C THR A 39 24.74 -7.99 -4.95
N ASP A 40 25.13 -6.71 -4.93
CA ASP A 40 24.59 -5.75 -3.97
C ASP A 40 23.10 -5.50 -4.19
N PHE A 41 22.67 -5.40 -5.45
CA PHE A 41 21.27 -5.26 -5.81
C PHE A 41 20.41 -6.42 -5.30
N ALA A 42 20.85 -7.66 -5.49
CA ALA A 42 20.16 -8.84 -4.98
C ALA A 42 20.09 -8.83 -3.44
N SER A 43 21.18 -8.43 -2.78
CA SER A 43 21.24 -8.30 -1.32
C SER A 43 20.30 -7.22 -0.80
N TYR A 44 20.35 -6.01 -1.37
CA TYR A 44 19.49 -4.88 -0.98
C TYR A 44 18.02 -5.19 -1.21
N LYS A 45 17.68 -5.77 -2.37
CA LYS A 45 16.30 -6.21 -2.67
C LYS A 45 15.81 -7.20 -1.61
N ARG A 46 16.60 -8.23 -1.29
CA ARG A 46 16.25 -9.23 -0.28
C ARG A 46 16.08 -8.62 1.11
N GLN A 47 17.03 -7.80 1.56
CA GLN A 47 16.94 -7.13 2.87
C GLN A 47 15.75 -6.17 2.93
N GLY A 48 15.52 -5.38 1.88
CA GLY A 48 14.37 -4.49 1.79
C GLY A 48 13.03 -5.23 1.82
N GLN A 49 12.94 -6.42 1.22
CA GLN A 49 11.76 -7.26 1.34
C GLN A 49 11.55 -7.76 2.78
N LEU A 50 12.61 -8.11 3.51
CA LEU A 50 12.53 -8.47 4.94
C LEU A 50 12.08 -7.28 5.78
N HIS A 51 12.66 -6.10 5.58
CA HIS A 51 12.25 -4.87 6.26
C HIS A 51 10.78 -4.49 5.98
N ALA A 52 10.30 -4.77 4.78
CA ALA A 52 8.90 -4.53 4.42
C ALA A 52 7.93 -5.45 5.15
N GLN A 53 8.37 -6.64 5.54
CA GLN A 53 7.55 -7.64 6.27
C GLN A 53 7.58 -7.43 7.77
N VAL A 54 8.74 -6.99 8.30
CA VAL A 54 8.96 -6.76 9.72
C VAL A 54 9.38 -5.31 9.86
N TYR A 55 8.48 -4.47 10.30
CA TYR A 55 8.69 -3.03 10.34
C TYR A 55 10.01 -2.64 11.03
N PRO A 56 10.96 -1.96 10.35
CA PRO A 56 12.31 -1.81 10.86
C PRO A 56 12.48 -0.65 11.85
N VAL A 57 11.51 0.28 11.97
CA VAL A 57 11.65 1.49 12.77
C VAL A 57 11.42 1.19 14.25
N SER A 58 12.50 1.18 15.02
CA SER A 58 12.48 0.83 16.45
C SER A 58 12.00 1.96 17.37
N VAL A 59 11.98 3.20 16.88
CA VAL A 59 11.51 4.39 17.61
C VAL A 59 10.03 4.66 17.46
N THR A 60 9.28 3.75 16.84
CA THR A 60 7.84 3.89 16.59
C THR A 60 7.04 4.12 17.88
N GLY A 61 5.96 4.90 17.77
CA GLY A 61 5.20 5.37 18.94
C GLY A 61 4.34 4.29 19.59
N VAL A 62 3.30 3.83 18.90
CA VAL A 62 2.33 2.88 19.46
C VAL A 62 2.82 1.44 19.29
N LEU A 63 3.24 0.83 20.41
CA LEU A 63 3.76 -0.53 20.49
C LEU A 63 3.08 -1.29 21.65
N PRO A 64 1.86 -1.82 21.47
CA PRO A 64 1.22 -2.61 22.52
C PRO A 64 2.07 -3.84 22.88
N PRO A 65 2.21 -4.21 24.16
CA PRO A 65 3.00 -5.36 24.60
C PRO A 65 2.44 -6.66 24.04
N TYR A 66 3.25 -7.40 23.26
CA TYR A 66 2.77 -8.58 22.55
C TYR A 66 2.47 -9.78 23.47
N ARG A 67 3.46 -10.18 24.26
CA ARG A 67 3.37 -11.42 25.05
C ARG A 67 2.22 -11.42 26.08
N PRO A 68 2.03 -10.35 26.88
CA PRO A 68 0.92 -10.35 27.83
C PRO A 68 -0.46 -10.39 27.18
N ILE A 69 -0.62 -9.70 26.02
CA ILE A 69 -1.89 -9.71 25.28
C ILE A 69 -2.14 -11.10 24.70
N ARG A 70 -1.14 -11.74 24.09
CA ARG A 70 -1.25 -13.09 23.57
C ARG A 70 -1.59 -14.11 24.66
N ARG A 71 -0.88 -14.06 25.79
CA ARG A 71 -1.17 -14.93 26.95
C ARG A 71 -2.60 -14.77 27.46
N MET A 72 -3.08 -13.54 27.55
CA MET A 72 -4.44 -13.28 28.00
C MET A 72 -5.50 -13.92 27.08
N MET A 73 -5.20 -14.02 25.80
CA MET A 73 -6.11 -14.63 24.82
C MET A 73 -6.01 -16.15 24.75
N GLU A 74 -4.80 -16.70 24.76
CA GLU A 74 -4.51 -18.09 24.38
C GLU A 74 -4.27 -19.04 25.56
N GLU A 75 -3.83 -18.53 26.70
CA GLU A 75 -3.57 -19.36 27.87
C GLU A 75 -4.84 -19.57 28.69
N LYS A 76 -4.97 -20.78 29.24
CA LYS A 76 -6.08 -21.10 30.15
C LYS A 76 -5.93 -20.29 31.46
N ASN A 77 -6.86 -19.42 31.70
CA ASN A 77 -6.86 -18.57 32.90
C ASN A 77 -7.64 -19.20 34.04
N THR A 78 -7.08 -19.11 35.26
CA THR A 78 -7.76 -19.52 36.52
C THR A 78 -8.36 -18.33 37.24
N ASN A 79 -7.94 -17.12 36.92
CA ASN A 79 -8.46 -15.88 37.54
C ASN A 79 -9.81 -15.52 36.91
N PRO A 80 -10.90 -15.33 37.68
CA PRO A 80 -12.24 -15.05 37.16
C PRO A 80 -12.31 -13.81 36.26
N PHE A 81 -11.55 -12.75 36.58
CA PHE A 81 -11.53 -11.53 35.78
C PHE A 81 -10.88 -11.79 34.39
N ARG A 82 -9.77 -12.52 34.36
CA ARG A 82 -9.13 -12.91 33.09
C ARG A 82 -10.04 -13.81 32.25
N GLN A 83 -10.76 -14.75 32.89
CA GLN A 83 -11.76 -15.56 32.21
C GLN A 83 -12.85 -14.71 31.59
N TRP A 84 -13.39 -13.74 32.33
CA TRP A 84 -14.40 -12.83 31.79
C TRP A 84 -13.87 -12.01 30.62
N VAL A 85 -12.65 -11.44 30.71
CA VAL A 85 -12.02 -10.71 29.59
C VAL A 85 -11.85 -11.62 28.37
N GLN A 86 -11.39 -12.85 28.57
CA GLN A 86 -11.21 -13.84 27.50
C GLN A 86 -12.57 -14.18 26.85
N GLU A 87 -13.63 -14.36 27.63
CA GLU A 87 -14.99 -14.59 27.13
C GLU A 87 -15.50 -13.42 26.28
N VAL A 88 -15.25 -12.18 26.69
CA VAL A 88 -15.59 -10.97 25.90
C VAL A 88 -14.83 -10.94 24.59
N ILE A 89 -13.54 -11.28 24.57
CA ILE A 89 -12.72 -11.37 23.37
C ILE A 89 -13.25 -12.48 22.45
N ASN A 90 -13.53 -13.64 23.00
CA ASN A 90 -14.06 -14.80 22.26
C ASN A 90 -15.46 -14.53 21.68
N ALA A 91 -16.31 -13.81 22.41
CA ALA A 91 -17.63 -13.41 21.92
C ALA A 91 -17.57 -12.47 20.71
N ASN A 92 -16.42 -11.80 20.48
CA ASN A 92 -16.13 -11.00 19.29
C ASN A 92 -15.45 -11.83 18.17
N GLY A 93 -15.32 -13.15 18.32
CA GLY A 93 -14.76 -14.05 17.31
C GLY A 93 -13.22 -14.17 17.33
N PHE A 94 -12.56 -13.66 18.37
CA PHE A 94 -11.10 -13.71 18.51
C PHE A 94 -10.72 -14.73 19.59
N TYR A 95 -10.30 -15.93 19.18
CA TYR A 95 -9.87 -16.99 20.08
C TYR A 95 -8.35 -17.05 20.24
N ARG A 96 -7.63 -16.64 19.23
CA ARG A 96 -6.16 -16.58 19.19
C ARG A 96 -5.72 -15.24 18.64
N PHE A 97 -4.48 -14.86 18.94
CA PHE A 97 -3.90 -13.59 18.44
C PHE A 97 -3.94 -13.50 16.92
N VAL A 98 -3.68 -14.60 16.21
CA VAL A 98 -3.75 -14.66 14.74
C VAL A 98 -5.14 -14.30 14.18
N ASP A 99 -6.21 -14.51 14.93
CA ASP A 99 -7.57 -14.14 14.49
C ASP A 99 -7.72 -12.61 14.40
N ILE A 100 -7.03 -11.86 15.28
CA ILE A 100 -6.93 -10.39 15.17
C ILE A 100 -6.18 -10.00 13.91
N LEU A 101 -5.07 -10.67 13.58
CA LEU A 101 -4.28 -10.38 12.39
C LEU A 101 -5.08 -10.64 11.10
N LYS A 102 -5.83 -11.74 11.06
CA LYS A 102 -6.74 -12.05 9.93
C LYS A 102 -7.86 -11.01 9.81
N TYR A 103 -8.47 -10.62 10.93
CA TYR A 103 -9.46 -9.55 10.93
C TYR A 103 -8.91 -8.24 10.37
N LEU A 104 -7.65 -7.92 10.66
CA LEU A 104 -6.97 -6.71 10.18
C LEU A 104 -6.57 -6.79 8.70
N GLY A 105 -6.85 -7.90 8.04
CA GLY A 105 -6.63 -8.09 6.61
C GLY A 105 -5.20 -8.51 6.25
N LEU A 106 -4.44 -9.08 7.18
CA LEU A 106 -3.12 -9.61 6.91
C LEU A 106 -3.22 -10.97 6.22
N HIS A 107 -2.20 -11.32 5.44
CA HIS A 107 -2.17 -12.52 4.60
C HIS A 107 -1.14 -13.54 5.09
N ASP A 108 -1.39 -14.80 4.79
CA ASP A 108 -0.41 -15.87 4.98
C ASP A 108 0.86 -15.59 4.16
N TYR A 109 1.99 -16.06 4.66
CA TYR A 109 3.24 -16.03 3.90
C TYR A 109 3.13 -16.89 2.64
N PRO A 110 3.87 -16.52 1.55
CA PRO A 110 3.98 -17.37 0.38
C PRO A 110 4.48 -18.77 0.71
N SER A 111 4.10 -19.75 -0.11
CA SER A 111 4.67 -21.10 -0.01
C SER A 111 6.18 -21.08 -0.30
N SER A 112 6.93 -21.93 0.37
CA SER A 112 8.37 -22.11 0.09
C SER A 112 8.65 -22.64 -1.34
N SER A 113 7.62 -23.18 -2.01
CA SER A 113 7.68 -23.62 -3.42
C SER A 113 7.41 -22.49 -4.41
N ASP A 114 6.97 -21.33 -3.95
CA ASP A 114 6.69 -20.19 -4.83
C ASP A 114 7.98 -19.58 -5.36
N SER A 115 7.95 -19.11 -6.61
CA SER A 115 9.10 -18.56 -7.31
C SER A 115 8.75 -17.22 -7.99
N GLY A 116 9.76 -16.51 -8.47
CA GLY A 116 9.57 -15.23 -9.15
C GLY A 116 8.96 -14.17 -8.26
N VAL A 117 7.95 -13.47 -8.74
CA VAL A 117 7.26 -12.39 -8.01
C VAL A 117 6.48 -12.87 -6.78
N TYR A 118 6.26 -14.18 -6.67
CA TYR A 118 5.56 -14.82 -5.56
C TYR A 118 6.51 -15.31 -4.47
N SER A 119 7.82 -15.33 -4.73
CA SER A 119 8.84 -15.71 -3.75
C SER A 119 9.23 -14.50 -2.91
N VAL A 120 9.05 -14.61 -1.61
CA VAL A 120 9.41 -13.56 -0.65
C VAL A 120 10.32 -14.18 0.41
N PRO A 121 11.45 -13.54 0.79
CA PRO A 121 12.31 -14.07 1.82
C PRO A 121 11.57 -14.17 3.14
N TYR A 122 11.78 -15.25 3.85
CA TYR A 122 11.13 -15.50 5.13
C TYR A 122 11.95 -14.90 6.28
N PRO A 123 11.38 -14.14 7.21
CA PRO A 123 12.10 -13.54 8.34
C PRO A 123 12.32 -14.57 9.47
N GLN A 124 13.33 -15.44 9.35
CA GLN A 124 13.56 -16.60 10.23
C GLN A 124 13.75 -16.27 11.72
N GLU A 125 14.30 -15.09 12.06
CA GLU A 125 14.66 -14.77 13.44
C GLU A 125 13.51 -14.19 14.29
N LEU A 126 12.43 -13.75 13.65
CA LEU A 126 11.32 -13.01 14.29
C LEU A 126 10.01 -13.81 14.26
N PHE A 127 10.07 -15.08 13.86
CA PHE A 127 8.91 -15.82 13.43
C PHE A 127 8.38 -16.79 14.48
N HIS A 128 7.14 -16.56 14.86
CA HIS A 128 6.28 -17.61 15.41
C HIS A 128 5.44 -18.17 14.25
N ALA A 129 5.41 -19.47 14.07
CA ALA A 129 4.80 -20.17 12.92
C ALA A 129 3.31 -19.84 12.62
N GLU A 130 2.68 -19.04 13.46
CA GLU A 130 1.28 -18.66 13.38
C GLU A 130 1.06 -17.19 12.95
N GLU A 131 2.12 -16.43 12.67
CA GLU A 131 2.01 -15.00 12.37
C GLU A 131 1.85 -14.78 10.87
N LEU A 132 1.14 -13.70 10.52
CA LEU A 132 0.82 -13.34 9.14
C LEU A 132 1.78 -12.27 8.62
N MET A 133 1.99 -12.22 7.31
CA MET A 133 2.81 -11.22 6.65
C MET A 133 2.19 -9.83 6.85
N GLY A 134 2.99 -8.87 7.28
CA GLY A 134 2.53 -7.53 7.62
C GLY A 134 2.44 -7.25 9.12
N PHE A 135 2.66 -8.27 9.95
CA PHE A 135 2.84 -8.15 11.39
C PHE A 135 4.31 -7.97 11.72
N GLY A 136 4.64 -7.08 12.66
CA GLY A 136 6.01 -6.84 13.10
C GLY A 136 6.13 -6.81 14.61
N LEU A 137 7.18 -7.44 15.15
CA LEU A 137 7.60 -7.34 16.53
C LEU A 137 8.80 -6.43 16.65
N ILE A 138 8.75 -5.50 17.59
CA ILE A 138 9.84 -4.57 17.89
C ILE A 138 10.24 -4.74 19.35
N LYS A 139 11.54 -4.97 19.56
CA LYS A 139 12.11 -4.99 20.91
C LYS A 139 12.44 -3.56 21.34
N ARG A 140 11.87 -3.13 22.46
CA ARG A 140 12.13 -1.83 23.08
C ARG A 140 12.27 -2.01 24.59
N ASN A 141 13.40 -1.58 25.16
CA ASN A 141 13.68 -1.60 26.59
C ASN A 141 13.41 -2.95 27.29
N GLY A 142 13.72 -4.07 26.62
CA GLY A 142 13.53 -5.41 27.19
C GLY A 142 12.12 -6.01 27.02
N ALA A 143 11.20 -5.30 26.40
CA ALA A 143 9.86 -5.78 26.03
C ALA A 143 9.70 -5.93 24.51
N GLU A 144 8.75 -6.76 24.09
CA GLU A 144 8.33 -6.90 22.70
C GLU A 144 6.97 -6.25 22.51
N GLY A 145 6.93 -5.23 21.65
CA GLY A 145 5.68 -4.63 21.19
C GLY A 145 5.38 -5.02 19.75
N PHE A 146 4.10 -5.03 19.38
CA PHE A 146 3.70 -5.35 18.03
C PHE A 146 3.22 -4.11 17.26
N THR A 147 3.45 -4.17 15.95
CA THR A 147 3.05 -3.12 15.00
C THR A 147 2.77 -3.73 13.63
N PHE A 148 2.41 -2.90 12.67
CA PHE A 148 2.22 -3.31 11.28
C PHE A 148 3.36 -2.82 10.41
N SER A 149 3.77 -3.67 9.46
CA SER A 149 4.79 -3.36 8.47
C SER A 149 4.17 -2.86 7.16
N CYS A 150 5.02 -2.55 6.18
CA CYS A 150 4.58 -2.15 4.84
C CYS A 150 3.72 -3.22 4.18
N ALA A 151 4.00 -4.50 4.43
CA ALA A 151 3.27 -5.62 3.86
C ALA A 151 1.81 -5.68 4.32
N ALA A 152 1.43 -5.09 5.45
CA ALA A 152 0.03 -5.04 5.89
C ALA A 152 -0.89 -4.35 4.87
N CYS A 153 -0.41 -3.28 4.22
CA CYS A 153 -1.15 -2.55 3.18
C CYS A 153 -0.70 -2.92 1.76
N HIS A 154 0.52 -3.44 1.61
CA HIS A 154 1.17 -3.73 0.33
C HIS A 154 1.47 -5.23 0.15
N SER A 155 0.56 -6.09 0.55
CA SER A 155 0.49 -7.48 0.14
C SER A 155 -0.94 -7.91 -0.07
N SER A 156 -1.17 -8.86 -0.96
CA SER A 156 -2.52 -9.40 -1.18
C SER A 156 -2.44 -10.84 -1.65
N ASN A 157 -3.42 -11.64 -1.22
CA ASN A 157 -3.63 -12.95 -1.82
C ASN A 157 -4.31 -12.78 -3.19
N LEU A 158 -3.78 -13.48 -4.17
CA LEU A 158 -4.28 -13.54 -5.53
C LEU A 158 -4.41 -15.01 -5.93
N PHE A 159 -5.62 -15.55 -5.81
CA PHE A 159 -5.96 -16.94 -6.16
C PHE A 159 -5.01 -17.98 -5.54
N GLY A 160 -4.76 -17.85 -4.24
CA GLY A 160 -3.89 -18.74 -3.46
C GLY A 160 -2.41 -18.36 -3.44
N LYS A 161 -1.98 -17.35 -4.19
CA LYS A 161 -0.60 -16.81 -4.14
C LYS A 161 -0.55 -15.46 -3.47
N THR A 162 0.33 -15.29 -2.49
CA THR A 162 0.55 -13.98 -1.86
C THR A 162 1.58 -13.19 -2.65
N VAL A 163 1.25 -11.93 -2.97
CA VAL A 163 2.08 -11.02 -3.76
C VAL A 163 2.48 -9.82 -2.91
N LEU A 164 3.76 -9.69 -2.59
CA LEU A 164 4.34 -8.51 -1.93
C LEU A 164 4.45 -7.36 -2.94
N GLY A 165 4.07 -6.15 -2.52
CA GLY A 165 4.01 -4.96 -3.37
C GLY A 165 2.65 -4.77 -4.05
N MET A 166 1.72 -5.71 -3.88
CA MET A 166 0.36 -5.60 -4.35
C MET A 166 -0.53 -4.85 -3.35
N THR A 167 -1.50 -4.10 -3.85
CA THR A 167 -2.54 -3.46 -3.00
C THR A 167 -3.28 -4.51 -2.17
N ASN A 168 -3.25 -4.38 -0.85
CA ASN A 168 -4.18 -5.10 0.00
C ASN A 168 -5.59 -4.58 -0.25
N ARG A 169 -6.53 -5.48 -0.53
CA ARG A 169 -7.92 -5.12 -0.81
C ARG A 169 -8.74 -4.84 0.44
N PHE A 170 -8.27 -5.28 1.62
CA PHE A 170 -9.04 -5.20 2.86
C PHE A 170 -8.20 -4.81 4.08
N PRO A 171 -7.29 -3.83 3.99
CA PRO A 171 -6.49 -3.41 5.14
C PRO A 171 -7.41 -2.73 6.16
N ARG A 172 -7.22 -3.06 7.44
CA ARG A 172 -7.94 -2.45 8.56
C ARG A 172 -6.98 -1.81 9.58
N ALA A 173 -5.84 -1.32 9.12
CA ALA A 173 -4.83 -0.72 10.00
C ALA A 173 -5.41 0.46 10.81
N ASN A 174 -6.25 1.30 10.20
CA ASN A 174 -6.91 2.40 10.93
C ASN A 174 -7.88 1.89 12.00
N GLU A 175 -8.59 0.80 11.76
CA GLU A 175 -9.46 0.19 12.77
C GLU A 175 -8.68 -0.31 13.98
N PHE A 176 -7.46 -0.83 13.76
CA PHE A 176 -6.57 -1.20 14.85
C PHE A 176 -6.28 0.01 15.75
N PHE A 177 -5.86 1.13 15.19
CA PHE A 177 -5.56 2.33 15.97
C PHE A 177 -6.80 2.89 16.70
N ILE A 178 -7.97 2.86 16.06
CA ILE A 178 -9.24 3.26 16.68
C ILE A 178 -9.57 2.37 17.90
N ARG A 179 -9.42 1.04 17.76
CA ARG A 179 -9.64 0.09 18.84
C ARG A 179 -8.56 0.21 19.92
N ALA A 180 -7.28 0.33 19.50
CA ALA A 180 -6.15 0.53 20.40
C ALA A 180 -6.34 1.80 21.25
N GLN A 181 -6.77 2.90 20.65
CA GLN A 181 -7.04 4.13 21.38
C GLN A 181 -8.13 3.92 22.46
N LYS A 182 -9.23 3.25 22.10
CA LYS A 182 -10.31 2.97 23.05
C LYS A 182 -9.88 2.07 24.20
N VAL A 183 -9.10 1.03 23.92
CA VAL A 183 -8.69 0.03 24.93
C VAL A 183 -7.48 0.52 25.72
N ILE A 184 -6.39 0.88 25.04
CA ILE A 184 -5.11 1.20 25.68
C ILE A 184 -5.21 2.50 26.50
N SER A 185 -5.94 3.52 26.00
CA SER A 185 -6.08 4.78 26.73
C SER A 185 -6.82 4.64 28.06
N LEU A 186 -7.71 3.65 28.17
CA LEU A 186 -8.47 3.36 29.39
C LEU A 186 -7.78 2.34 30.30
N THR A 187 -6.74 1.65 29.81
CA THR A 187 -6.04 0.62 30.58
C THR A 187 -4.99 1.25 31.48
N ASP A 188 -5.14 1.09 32.79
CA ASP A 188 -4.09 1.46 33.73
C ASP A 188 -2.92 0.47 33.64
N PRO A 189 -1.66 0.95 33.50
CA PRO A 189 -0.50 0.07 33.31
C PRO A 189 -0.21 -0.87 34.47
N PHE A 190 -0.46 -0.44 35.72
CA PHE A 190 -0.24 -1.30 36.90
C PHE A 190 -1.34 -2.37 37.04
N LEU A 191 -2.59 -2.01 36.77
CA LEU A 191 -3.68 -2.99 36.70
C LEU A 191 -3.43 -3.98 35.55
N PHE A 192 -2.98 -3.52 34.37
CA PHE A 192 -2.59 -4.38 33.27
C PHE A 192 -1.51 -5.38 33.71
N GLN A 193 -0.45 -4.91 34.37
CA GLN A 193 0.62 -5.78 34.88
C GLN A 193 0.06 -6.82 35.87
N ALA A 194 -0.73 -6.39 36.83
CA ALA A 194 -1.32 -7.27 37.85
C ALA A 194 -2.20 -8.36 37.23
N TYR A 195 -3.01 -8.00 36.23
CA TYR A 195 -3.96 -8.94 35.61
C TYR A 195 -3.34 -9.82 34.52
N THR A 196 -2.32 -9.36 33.79
CA THR A 196 -1.73 -10.14 32.69
C THR A 196 -0.42 -10.85 33.07
N GLY A 197 0.16 -10.53 34.23
CA GLY A 197 1.49 -10.98 34.61
C GLY A 197 2.60 -10.38 33.73
N ALA A 198 2.37 -9.17 33.21
CA ALA A 198 3.35 -8.44 32.44
C ALA A 198 4.58 -8.09 33.28
N THR A 199 5.75 -8.07 32.67
CA THR A 199 7.00 -7.58 33.29
C THR A 199 6.95 -6.07 33.46
N ASP A 200 7.89 -5.50 34.23
CA ASP A 200 8.03 -4.04 34.35
C ASP A 200 8.28 -3.38 32.99
N ALA A 201 9.10 -3.97 32.15
CA ALA A 201 9.38 -3.47 30.80
C ALA A 201 8.13 -3.49 29.90
N GLU A 202 7.29 -4.52 30.00
CA GLU A 202 6.02 -4.60 29.24
C GLU A 202 4.99 -3.60 29.77
N ARG A 203 4.95 -3.36 31.08
CA ARG A 203 4.12 -2.30 31.68
C ARG A 203 4.55 -0.92 31.21
N GLU A 204 5.86 -0.64 31.20
CA GLU A 204 6.42 0.62 30.72
C GLU A 204 6.11 0.82 29.22
N LEU A 205 6.25 -0.21 28.41
CA LEU A 205 5.91 -0.17 26.99
C LEU A 205 4.43 0.17 26.76
N LEU A 206 3.53 -0.36 27.60
CA LEU A 206 2.11 0.02 27.56
C LEU A 206 1.91 1.49 27.93
N ALA A 207 2.60 1.99 28.97
CA ALA A 207 2.52 3.38 29.40
C ALA A 207 2.98 4.35 28.30
N ILE A 208 4.10 4.06 27.65
CA ILE A 208 4.62 4.80 26.50
C ILE A 208 3.61 4.77 25.34
N SER A 209 3.09 3.61 24.96
CA SER A 209 2.10 3.47 23.90
C SER A 209 0.83 4.28 24.19
N ARG A 210 0.41 4.34 25.45
CA ARG A 210 -0.73 5.14 25.91
C ARG A 210 -0.50 6.64 25.75
N GLU A 211 0.70 7.12 26.07
CA GLU A 211 1.10 8.51 25.88
C GLU A 211 1.11 8.89 24.40
N HIS A 212 1.75 8.08 23.57
CA HIS A 212 1.81 8.32 22.11
C HIS A 212 0.42 8.35 21.46
N LEU A 213 -0.50 7.51 21.91
CA LEU A 213 -1.88 7.50 21.40
C LEU A 213 -2.64 8.81 21.60
N GLN A 214 -2.24 9.65 22.57
CA GLN A 214 -2.83 10.98 22.76
C GLN A 214 -2.54 11.92 21.58
N SER A 215 -1.40 11.71 20.91
CA SER A 215 -0.98 12.48 19.74
C SER A 215 -1.45 11.85 18.40
N VAL A 216 -2.23 10.78 18.44
CA VAL A 216 -2.75 10.09 17.26
C VAL A 216 -4.15 10.55 16.94
N GLY A 217 -4.34 11.18 15.79
CA GLY A 217 -5.64 11.48 15.20
C GLY A 217 -6.14 10.29 14.39
N LEU A 218 -7.41 9.95 14.53
CA LEU A 218 -7.99 8.75 13.95
C LEU A 218 -9.23 9.07 13.13
N LYS A 219 -9.41 8.30 12.05
CA LYS A 219 -10.60 8.36 11.21
C LYS A 219 -10.96 6.99 10.66
N GLN A 220 -12.26 6.67 10.67
CA GLN A 220 -12.77 5.44 10.07
C GLN A 220 -12.80 5.59 8.54
N PRO A 221 -12.28 4.62 7.76
CA PRO A 221 -12.45 4.60 6.32
C PRO A 221 -13.92 4.58 5.89
N GLN A 222 -14.22 5.20 4.75
CA GLN A 222 -15.58 5.23 4.20
C GLN A 222 -16.04 3.85 3.71
N ALA A 223 -15.13 3.03 3.24
CA ALA A 223 -15.39 1.67 2.80
C ALA A 223 -14.23 0.74 3.12
N LEU A 224 -14.50 -0.54 3.25
CA LEU A 224 -13.48 -1.56 3.40
C LEU A 224 -12.56 -1.58 2.16
N GLY A 225 -11.26 -1.72 2.39
CA GLY A 225 -10.25 -1.68 1.32
C GLY A 225 -9.69 -0.30 1.01
N LEU A 226 -10.20 0.74 1.66
CA LEU A 226 -9.63 2.09 1.60
C LEU A 226 -8.80 2.39 2.83
N ASP A 227 -7.76 3.18 2.63
CA ASP A 227 -6.86 3.65 3.67
C ASP A 227 -7.04 5.15 3.89
N THR A 228 -7.17 5.56 5.13
CA THR A 228 -7.27 6.96 5.55
C THR A 228 -5.99 7.49 6.16
N SER A 229 -4.84 6.88 5.91
CA SER A 229 -3.55 7.29 6.50
C SER A 229 -3.27 8.78 6.32
N LEU A 230 -3.70 9.35 5.21
CA LEU A 230 -3.64 10.79 4.93
C LEU A 230 -4.38 11.62 5.99
N ALA A 231 -5.63 11.26 6.27
CA ALA A 231 -6.41 11.94 7.31
C ALA A 231 -5.79 11.70 8.68
N GLN A 232 -5.34 10.49 8.96
CA GLN A 232 -4.67 10.16 10.23
C GLN A 232 -3.43 11.02 10.46
N VAL A 233 -2.58 11.22 9.46
CA VAL A 233 -1.40 12.10 9.57
C VAL A 233 -1.81 13.54 9.84
N ALA A 234 -2.74 14.10 9.07
CA ALA A 234 -3.21 15.47 9.25
C ALA A 234 -3.84 15.68 10.63
N LEU A 235 -4.69 14.76 11.07
CA LEU A 235 -5.35 14.82 12.38
C LEU A 235 -4.37 14.59 13.54
N SER A 236 -3.31 13.79 13.34
CA SER A 236 -2.24 13.62 14.33
C SER A 236 -1.42 14.89 14.49
N LEU A 237 -1.07 15.55 13.38
CA LEU A 237 -0.41 16.88 13.43
C LEU A 237 -1.25 17.92 14.16
N ASN A 238 -2.56 17.83 14.04
CA ASN A 238 -3.51 18.71 14.73
C ASN A 238 -3.44 18.61 16.25
N ARG A 239 -2.96 17.48 16.76
CA ARG A 239 -2.79 17.20 18.21
C ARG A 239 -1.40 17.55 18.73
N ARG A 240 -0.58 18.26 17.95
CA ARG A 240 0.81 18.57 18.27
C ARG A 240 1.07 20.09 18.20
N ALA A 241 2.15 20.53 18.79
CA ALA A 241 2.59 21.92 18.74
C ALA A 241 2.87 22.35 17.29
N LYS A 242 2.62 23.64 17.00
CA LYS A 242 2.92 24.24 15.70
C LYS A 242 4.37 24.72 15.67
N ASP A 243 5.30 23.82 15.97
CA ASP A 243 6.76 24.04 15.86
C ASP A 243 7.35 23.17 14.74
N ASP A 244 8.65 23.30 14.51
CA ASP A 244 9.39 22.65 13.43
C ASP A 244 9.50 21.13 13.59
N TYR A 245 9.17 20.57 14.74
CA TYR A 245 9.19 19.15 15.06
C TYR A 245 7.81 18.57 15.42
N ALA A 246 6.77 19.40 15.36
CA ALA A 246 5.44 19.00 15.81
C ALA A 246 5.49 18.31 17.18
N SER A 247 6.10 18.97 18.16
CA SER A 247 6.38 18.43 19.49
C SER A 247 5.10 18.10 20.26
N TYR A 248 5.20 17.19 21.21
CA TYR A 248 4.09 16.90 22.12
C TYR A 248 3.85 18.07 23.07
N HIS A 249 2.60 18.37 23.29
CA HIS A 249 2.20 19.33 24.31
C HIS A 249 0.75 19.10 24.73
N THR A 250 0.51 18.91 26.00
CA THR A 250 -0.82 18.58 26.54
C THR A 250 -1.91 19.59 26.11
N LEU A 251 -1.58 20.88 26.07
CA LEU A 251 -2.53 21.91 25.61
C LEU A 251 -2.90 21.75 24.12
N TYR A 252 -1.96 21.35 23.26
CA TYR A 252 -2.24 21.14 21.85
C TYR A 252 -2.99 19.84 21.61
N GLN A 253 -2.76 18.81 22.43
CA GLN A 253 -3.54 17.58 22.40
C GLN A 253 -5.01 17.82 22.74
N ALA A 254 -5.27 18.70 23.72
CA ALA A 254 -6.62 19.08 24.13
C ALA A 254 -7.26 20.13 23.20
N HIS A 255 -6.45 21.04 22.66
CA HIS A 255 -6.89 22.18 21.83
C HIS A 255 -6.03 22.31 20.57
N PRO A 256 -6.22 21.43 19.58
CA PRO A 256 -5.43 21.44 18.36
C PRO A 256 -5.61 22.76 17.59
N ARG A 257 -4.51 23.28 17.03
CA ARG A 257 -4.46 24.58 16.33
C ARG A 257 -4.15 24.45 14.82
N ARG A 258 -3.93 23.25 14.32
CA ARG A 258 -3.70 23.01 12.91
C ARG A 258 -5.03 22.68 12.23
N ASP A 259 -5.01 22.71 10.89
CA ASP A 259 -6.20 22.42 10.09
C ASP A 259 -6.73 21.00 10.33
N ALA A 260 -7.99 20.89 10.76
CA ALA A 260 -8.71 19.66 11.06
C ALA A 260 -9.80 19.33 10.01
N ASN A 261 -9.77 19.96 8.83
CA ASN A 261 -10.80 19.80 7.78
C ASN A 261 -11.09 18.33 7.44
N LEU A 262 -10.12 17.42 7.65
CA LEU A 262 -10.28 16.01 7.40
C LEU A 262 -11.12 15.25 8.44
N ASP A 263 -11.56 15.89 9.51
CA ASP A 263 -12.52 15.28 10.45
C ASP A 263 -13.86 14.95 9.77
N SER A 264 -14.35 15.87 8.95
CA SER A 264 -15.66 15.76 8.28
C SER A 264 -15.57 15.32 6.82
N GLN A 265 -14.41 15.47 6.17
CA GLN A 265 -14.25 15.17 4.74
C GLN A 265 -13.54 13.82 4.51
N PRO A 266 -14.04 12.96 3.60
CA PRO A 266 -13.30 11.81 3.15
C PRO A 266 -11.97 12.23 2.51
N ALA A 267 -10.94 11.43 2.69
CA ALA A 267 -9.66 11.60 2.02
C ALA A 267 -9.04 10.24 1.67
N ASP A 268 -9.90 9.25 1.51
CA ASP A 268 -9.56 7.85 1.42
C ASP A 268 -9.03 7.48 0.04
N SER A 269 -8.12 6.52 0.02
CA SER A 269 -7.58 5.97 -1.23
C SER A 269 -7.11 4.55 -0.97
N LYS A 270 -7.12 3.70 -1.99
CA LYS A 270 -6.51 2.40 -1.87
C LYS A 270 -4.99 2.51 -1.79
N PRO A 271 -4.29 1.57 -1.10
CA PRO A 271 -2.84 1.47 -1.13
C PRO A 271 -2.31 1.31 -2.56
N ALA A 272 -1.19 1.94 -2.87
CA ALA A 272 -0.59 1.86 -4.20
C ALA A 272 0.13 0.53 -4.42
N VAL A 273 0.20 0.04 -5.66
CA VAL A 273 1.12 -1.03 -6.03
C VAL A 273 2.55 -0.50 -6.13
N TRP A 274 3.55 -1.31 -5.77
CA TRP A 274 4.95 -0.89 -5.78
C TRP A 274 5.55 -0.78 -7.18
N TRP A 275 5.29 -1.74 -8.05
CA TRP A 275 5.91 -1.85 -9.37
C TRP A 275 5.65 -0.68 -10.32
N ASN A 276 4.75 0.23 -9.96
CA ASN A 276 4.52 1.45 -10.73
C ASN A 276 5.42 2.63 -10.33
N LEU A 277 6.10 2.56 -9.16
CA LEU A 277 6.90 3.69 -8.68
C LEU A 277 8.11 3.96 -9.55
N LYS A 278 8.74 2.91 -10.09
CA LYS A 278 9.91 3.00 -10.97
C LYS A 278 9.71 3.88 -12.21
N TYR A 279 8.45 4.11 -12.62
CA TYR A 279 8.09 4.91 -13.81
C TYR A 279 7.71 6.36 -13.49
N LYS A 280 7.66 6.77 -12.22
CA LYS A 280 7.10 8.06 -11.80
C LYS A 280 8.12 8.91 -11.05
N ASN A 281 7.97 10.23 -11.12
CA ASN A 281 8.71 11.20 -10.32
C ASN A 281 7.82 12.05 -9.39
N ARG A 282 6.53 11.70 -9.30
CA ARG A 282 5.59 12.24 -8.29
C ARG A 282 4.88 11.07 -7.63
N TRP A 283 4.58 11.22 -6.37
CA TRP A 283 4.07 10.14 -5.54
C TRP A 283 2.63 10.39 -5.15
N LEU A 284 1.95 9.34 -4.68
CA LEU A 284 0.52 9.22 -4.42
C LEU A 284 -0.33 9.20 -5.70
N SER A 285 -1.64 8.93 -5.52
CA SER A 285 -2.61 8.87 -6.63
C SER A 285 -2.88 10.24 -7.26
N ASP A 286 -2.73 11.29 -6.50
CA ASP A 286 -2.93 12.68 -6.91
C ASP A 286 -1.63 13.40 -7.32
N GLY A 287 -0.45 12.76 -7.15
CA GLY A 287 0.83 13.35 -7.51
C GLY A 287 1.25 14.54 -6.67
N SER A 288 0.71 14.68 -5.46
CA SER A 288 0.94 15.83 -4.58
C SER A 288 2.30 15.83 -3.87
N VAL A 289 2.98 14.70 -3.74
CA VAL A 289 4.36 14.65 -3.27
C VAL A 289 5.28 14.85 -4.48
N LEU A 290 5.90 16.03 -4.55
CA LEU A 290 6.65 16.48 -5.73
C LEU A 290 8.11 16.05 -5.71
N SER A 291 8.68 15.84 -4.52
CA SER A 291 10.10 15.52 -4.32
C SER A 291 10.32 14.70 -3.04
N GLY A 292 11.55 14.25 -2.84
CA GLY A 292 11.95 13.39 -1.74
C GLY A 292 11.82 11.89 -2.08
N ASN A 293 12.57 11.06 -1.34
CA ASN A 293 12.44 9.61 -1.45
C ASN A 293 11.05 9.18 -0.97
N PRO A 294 10.23 8.49 -1.78
CA PRO A 294 8.86 8.11 -1.41
C PRO A 294 8.80 7.17 -0.21
N ILE A 295 9.80 6.32 0.00
CA ILE A 295 9.85 5.40 1.13
C ILE A 295 10.17 6.15 2.42
N PHE A 296 11.13 7.05 2.39
CA PHE A 296 11.46 7.93 3.51
C PHE A 296 10.23 8.77 3.90
N THR A 297 9.58 9.41 2.93
CA THR A 297 8.35 10.19 3.15
C THR A 297 7.24 9.35 3.78
N ASN A 298 7.07 8.10 3.31
CA ASN A 298 6.06 7.20 3.84
C ASN A 298 6.33 6.81 5.30
N ILE A 299 7.61 6.57 5.66
CA ILE A 299 7.99 6.29 7.06
C ILE A 299 7.67 7.48 7.96
N ILE A 300 8.05 8.70 7.56
CA ILE A 300 7.72 9.92 8.35
C ILE A 300 6.20 9.99 8.61
N TRP A 301 5.39 9.77 7.59
CA TRP A 301 3.94 9.85 7.72
C TRP A 301 3.37 8.78 8.64
N ASN A 302 3.83 7.54 8.48
CA ASN A 302 3.42 6.44 9.36
C ASN A 302 3.78 6.74 10.81
N GLU A 303 4.96 7.26 11.07
CA GLU A 303 5.42 7.54 12.43
C GLU A 303 4.71 8.75 13.05
N ILE A 304 4.40 9.80 12.29
CA ILE A 304 3.51 10.87 12.74
C ILE A 304 2.14 10.28 13.11
N GLY A 305 1.58 9.43 12.27
CA GLY A 305 0.32 8.73 12.51
C GLY A 305 0.34 7.75 13.69
N ARG A 306 1.53 7.37 14.18
CA ARG A 306 1.74 6.51 15.37
C ARG A 306 2.16 7.28 16.60
N GLY A 307 2.21 8.61 16.53
CA GLY A 307 2.48 9.45 17.68
C GLY A 307 3.97 9.57 18.07
N VAL A 308 4.91 9.25 17.17
CA VAL A 308 6.36 9.29 17.48
C VAL A 308 6.87 10.71 17.73
N ASP A 309 7.93 10.84 18.52
CA ASP A 309 8.74 12.06 18.60
C ASP A 309 9.60 12.20 17.34
N LEU A 310 9.53 13.37 16.67
CA LEU A 310 10.23 13.58 15.40
C LEU A 310 11.73 13.80 15.56
N HIS A 311 12.23 14.19 16.72
CA HIS A 311 13.69 14.24 16.98
C HIS A 311 14.26 12.81 17.06
N GLU A 312 13.56 11.90 17.76
CA GLU A 312 13.96 10.49 17.82
C GLU A 312 13.92 9.84 16.43
N LEU A 313 12.85 10.12 15.67
CA LEU A 313 12.71 9.59 14.31
C LEU A 313 13.81 10.10 13.38
N GLU A 314 14.10 11.40 13.40
CA GLU A 314 15.15 11.98 12.55
C GLU A 314 16.52 11.38 12.86
N LYS A 315 16.84 11.18 14.15
CA LYS A 315 18.07 10.51 14.57
C LYS A 315 18.11 9.07 14.05
N TRP A 316 17.03 8.30 14.24
CA TRP A 316 16.95 6.92 13.77
C TRP A 316 17.13 6.85 12.24
N LEU A 317 16.49 7.72 11.48
CA LEU A 317 16.59 7.75 10.02
C LEU A 317 18.02 8.04 9.55
N ALA A 318 18.71 8.97 10.21
CA ALA A 318 20.11 9.30 9.90
C ALA A 318 21.06 8.12 10.18
N GLU A 319 20.83 7.37 11.25
CA GLU A 319 21.62 6.21 11.65
C GLU A 319 21.30 4.96 10.80
N ASN A 320 20.12 4.91 10.15
CA ASN A 320 19.61 3.74 9.44
C ASN A 320 19.36 4.00 7.94
N GLN A 321 20.13 4.88 7.31
CA GLN A 321 19.98 5.21 5.90
C GLN A 321 20.00 3.97 4.99
N LYS A 322 20.85 2.98 5.32
CA LYS A 322 20.93 1.73 4.58
C LYS A 322 19.60 0.97 4.56
N VAL A 323 18.87 0.94 5.67
CA VAL A 323 17.54 0.31 5.74
C VAL A 323 16.55 0.98 4.76
N ILE A 324 16.64 2.31 4.66
CA ILE A 324 15.81 3.08 3.72
C ILE A 324 16.16 2.74 2.27
N ASP A 325 17.47 2.64 1.97
CA ASP A 325 17.95 2.31 0.64
C ASP A 325 17.58 0.87 0.23
N GLU A 326 17.66 -0.07 1.16
CA GLU A 326 17.22 -1.45 0.98
C GLU A 326 15.71 -1.54 0.71
N LEU A 327 14.88 -0.87 1.52
CA LEU A 327 13.43 -0.76 1.30
C LEU A 327 13.10 -0.11 -0.05
N THR A 328 13.79 0.98 -0.38
CA THR A 328 13.61 1.66 -1.68
C THR A 328 13.96 0.73 -2.83
N THR A 329 15.07 -0.01 -2.73
CA THR A 329 15.46 -1.01 -3.74
C THR A 329 14.39 -2.10 -3.90
N ALA A 330 13.87 -2.65 -2.81
CA ALA A 330 12.82 -3.67 -2.87
C ALA A 330 11.55 -3.15 -3.55
N VAL A 331 11.14 -1.93 -3.25
CA VAL A 331 9.94 -1.32 -3.82
C VAL A 331 10.12 -1.01 -5.30
N PHE A 332 11.23 -0.38 -5.70
CA PHE A 332 11.48 -0.01 -7.08
C PHE A 332 11.77 -1.21 -7.98
N SER A 333 12.38 -2.28 -7.46
CA SER A 333 12.64 -3.53 -8.18
C SER A 333 11.46 -4.50 -8.21
N SER A 334 10.32 -4.13 -7.62
CA SER A 334 9.14 -5.01 -7.63
C SER A 334 8.54 -5.16 -9.03
N GLU A 335 7.93 -6.31 -9.28
CA GLU A 335 7.32 -6.67 -10.56
C GLU A 335 5.86 -7.06 -10.35
N ALA A 336 5.05 -6.86 -11.40
CA ALA A 336 3.65 -7.24 -11.38
C ALA A 336 3.47 -8.74 -11.67
N PRO A 337 2.45 -9.39 -11.08
CA PRO A 337 2.06 -10.74 -11.47
C PRO A 337 1.50 -10.74 -12.90
N LEU A 338 1.73 -11.83 -13.64
CA LEU A 338 1.16 -12.03 -14.96
C LEU A 338 -0.14 -12.82 -14.88
N ILE A 339 -1.15 -12.45 -15.67
CA ILE A 339 -2.42 -13.19 -15.68
C ILE A 339 -2.20 -14.66 -16.11
N THR A 340 -1.24 -14.89 -17.02
CA THR A 340 -0.88 -16.23 -17.51
C THR A 340 -0.20 -17.12 -16.46
N ASP A 341 0.03 -16.64 -15.25
CA ASP A 341 0.47 -17.46 -14.13
C ASP A 341 -0.72 -18.10 -13.39
N PHE A 342 -1.95 -17.67 -13.70
CA PHE A 342 -3.20 -18.09 -13.06
C PHE A 342 -4.19 -18.76 -14.02
N ILE A 343 -4.11 -18.43 -15.30
CA ILE A 343 -4.94 -19.05 -16.36
C ILE A 343 -4.06 -19.55 -17.50
N PRO A 344 -4.50 -20.57 -18.24
CA PRO A 344 -3.88 -20.95 -19.50
C PRO A 344 -3.80 -19.76 -20.49
N ALA A 345 -2.68 -19.60 -21.15
CA ALA A 345 -2.49 -18.48 -22.09
C ALA A 345 -3.54 -18.44 -23.20
N GLU A 346 -4.07 -19.61 -23.58
CA GLU A 346 -5.11 -19.82 -24.60
C GLU A 346 -6.47 -19.21 -24.23
N LYS A 347 -6.68 -18.84 -22.96
CA LYS A 347 -7.84 -18.06 -22.52
C LYS A 347 -7.77 -16.59 -23.00
N ILE A 348 -6.59 -16.11 -23.38
CA ILE A 348 -6.38 -14.78 -23.95
C ILE A 348 -6.28 -14.91 -25.48
N ASP A 349 -7.30 -14.44 -26.17
CA ASP A 349 -7.29 -14.37 -27.63
C ASP A 349 -6.26 -13.34 -28.12
N LEU A 350 -5.13 -13.82 -28.64
CA LEU A 350 -4.02 -12.98 -29.13
C LEU A 350 -4.46 -12.05 -30.26
N GLY A 351 -5.30 -12.51 -31.17
CA GLY A 351 -5.78 -11.71 -32.29
C GLY A 351 -6.59 -10.51 -31.80
N ARG A 352 -7.51 -10.75 -30.88
CA ARG A 352 -8.32 -9.71 -30.26
C ARG A 352 -7.49 -8.81 -29.32
N ALA A 353 -6.50 -9.33 -28.62
CA ALA A 353 -5.59 -8.53 -27.81
C ALA A 353 -4.76 -7.56 -28.68
N LYS A 354 -4.30 -7.97 -29.87
CA LYS A 354 -3.65 -7.10 -30.86
C LYS A 354 -4.59 -5.99 -31.36
N LEU A 355 -5.86 -6.28 -31.62
CA LEU A 355 -6.86 -5.25 -31.94
C LEU A 355 -7.06 -4.28 -30.77
N GLY A 356 -7.10 -4.80 -29.55
CA GLY A 356 -7.16 -3.98 -28.31
C GLY A 356 -5.95 -3.07 -28.14
N GLU A 357 -4.75 -3.50 -28.54
CA GLU A 357 -3.55 -2.65 -28.55
C GLU A 357 -3.75 -1.42 -29.46
N ILE A 358 -4.36 -1.60 -30.64
CA ILE A 358 -4.64 -0.50 -31.56
C ILE A 358 -5.62 0.49 -30.92
N VAL A 359 -6.69 0.00 -30.32
CA VAL A 359 -7.67 0.83 -29.59
C VAL A 359 -6.96 1.61 -28.47
N PHE A 360 -6.11 0.95 -27.70
CA PHE A 360 -5.34 1.54 -26.61
C PHE A 360 -4.40 2.65 -27.11
N LYS A 361 -3.62 2.40 -28.14
CA LYS A 361 -2.69 3.38 -28.74
C LYS A 361 -3.41 4.65 -29.17
N ASN A 362 -4.60 4.52 -29.76
CA ASN A 362 -5.37 5.64 -30.28
C ASN A 362 -6.05 6.48 -29.21
N ASN A 363 -6.45 5.89 -28.08
CA ASN A 363 -7.32 6.56 -27.11
C ASN A 363 -6.70 6.74 -25.71
N CYS A 364 -5.83 5.81 -25.26
CA CYS A 364 -5.39 5.71 -23.87
C CYS A 364 -3.90 6.04 -23.68
N ALA A 365 -3.04 5.73 -24.66
CA ALA A 365 -1.59 5.85 -24.57
C ALA A 365 -1.12 7.27 -24.28
N LYS A 366 -1.84 8.29 -24.74
CA LYS A 366 -1.53 9.70 -24.48
C LYS A 366 -1.41 10.03 -22.98
N CYS A 367 -2.14 9.29 -22.12
CA CYS A 367 -2.12 9.46 -20.67
C CYS A 367 -1.36 8.34 -19.96
N HIS A 368 -1.53 7.09 -20.39
CA HIS A 368 -1.05 5.89 -19.69
C HIS A 368 0.28 5.33 -20.22
N GLY A 369 0.89 5.97 -21.23
CA GLY A 369 2.15 5.51 -21.83
C GLY A 369 1.97 4.41 -22.88
N HIS A 370 3.09 3.88 -23.33
CA HIS A 370 3.15 2.86 -24.39
C HIS A 370 3.76 1.57 -23.84
N TYR A 371 3.28 0.44 -24.37
CA TYR A 371 3.68 -0.90 -23.97
C TYR A 371 4.07 -1.67 -25.22
N ASP A 372 5.38 -1.91 -25.38
CA ASP A 372 5.89 -2.70 -26.49
C ASP A 372 5.69 -4.18 -26.13
N LYS A 373 5.08 -4.93 -27.03
CA LYS A 373 4.67 -6.31 -26.78
C LYS A 373 5.57 -7.28 -27.56
N ALA A 374 5.89 -8.41 -26.95
CA ALA A 374 6.69 -9.45 -27.57
C ALA A 374 6.10 -9.91 -28.91
N TRP A 375 4.78 -9.95 -29.06
CA TRP A 375 4.13 -10.31 -30.32
C TRP A 375 4.39 -9.35 -31.50
N SER A 376 4.98 -8.19 -31.24
CA SER A 376 5.35 -7.19 -32.27
C SER A 376 6.82 -7.27 -32.68
N GLU A 377 7.59 -8.15 -32.02
CA GLU A 377 9.02 -8.37 -32.33
C GLU A 377 9.18 -9.39 -33.47
N GLU A 378 10.24 -9.26 -34.26
CA GLU A 378 10.55 -10.18 -35.36
C GLU A 378 10.76 -11.61 -34.80
N GLY A 379 10.16 -12.61 -35.44
CA GLY A 379 10.25 -14.01 -35.04
C GLY A 379 9.35 -14.40 -33.85
N SER A 380 8.54 -13.46 -33.36
CA SER A 380 7.66 -13.71 -32.20
C SER A 380 6.60 -14.77 -32.44
N GLU A 381 6.24 -15.02 -33.70
CA GLU A 381 5.30 -16.09 -34.11
C GLU A 381 5.79 -17.49 -33.73
N ASN A 382 7.10 -17.65 -33.52
CA ASN A 382 7.72 -18.92 -33.12
C ASN A 382 7.77 -19.08 -31.57
N LEU A 383 7.43 -18.04 -30.82
CA LEU A 383 7.42 -18.10 -29.37
C LEU A 383 6.14 -18.78 -28.84
N PRO A 384 6.22 -19.49 -27.70
CA PRO A 384 5.03 -19.91 -26.99
C PRO A 384 4.07 -18.75 -26.74
N LEU A 385 2.75 -18.99 -26.77
CA LEU A 385 1.75 -17.95 -26.61
C LEU A 385 1.95 -17.13 -25.34
N LYS A 386 2.30 -17.78 -24.22
CA LYS A 386 2.61 -17.10 -22.95
C LYS A 386 3.73 -16.05 -23.12
N GLU A 387 4.75 -16.34 -23.92
CA GLU A 387 5.85 -15.41 -24.16
C GLU A 387 5.41 -14.27 -25.10
N GLN A 388 4.63 -14.57 -26.13
CA GLN A 388 4.07 -13.54 -27.03
C GLN A 388 3.24 -12.50 -26.28
N LEU A 389 2.50 -12.91 -25.23
CA LEU A 389 1.64 -12.03 -24.45
C LEU A 389 2.42 -11.06 -23.52
N LYS A 390 3.72 -11.24 -23.31
CA LYS A 390 4.52 -10.39 -22.42
C LYS A 390 4.70 -8.97 -22.97
N THR A 391 4.82 -8.02 -22.03
CA THR A 391 5.29 -6.66 -22.32
C THR A 391 6.81 -6.64 -22.21
N THR A 392 7.49 -6.28 -23.30
CA THR A 392 8.96 -6.26 -23.35
C THR A 392 9.53 -4.92 -22.93
N ARG A 393 8.76 -3.84 -23.12
CA ARG A 393 9.19 -2.49 -22.74
C ARG A 393 7.99 -1.62 -22.39
N VAL A 394 8.15 -0.84 -21.31
CA VAL A 394 7.19 0.20 -20.90
C VAL A 394 7.82 1.57 -21.09
N ARG A 395 7.14 2.45 -21.83
CA ARG A 395 7.54 3.84 -22.03
C ARG A 395 6.46 4.74 -21.41
N TYR A 396 6.77 5.29 -20.24
CA TYR A 396 5.89 6.22 -19.56
C TYR A 396 6.38 7.66 -19.74
N LYS A 397 5.71 8.63 -19.12
CA LYS A 397 6.08 10.04 -19.22
C LYS A 397 7.31 10.34 -18.35
N GLU A 398 8.29 11.06 -18.90
CA GLU A 398 9.48 11.50 -18.15
C GLU A 398 9.11 12.36 -16.93
N THR A 399 8.10 13.20 -17.08
CA THR A 399 7.47 13.91 -15.96
C THR A 399 6.08 13.34 -15.73
N THR A 400 5.81 12.85 -14.52
CA THR A 400 4.52 12.29 -14.13
C THR A 400 3.41 13.33 -14.31
N PRO A 401 2.44 13.11 -15.20
CA PRO A 401 1.34 14.06 -15.40
C PRO A 401 0.32 13.99 -14.26
N VAL A 402 -0.37 15.11 -14.05
CA VAL A 402 -1.57 15.18 -13.21
C VAL A 402 -2.69 15.72 -14.09
N ILE A 403 -3.78 14.98 -14.19
CA ILE A 403 -4.89 15.29 -15.10
C ILE A 403 -6.22 15.18 -14.34
N ASP A 404 -7.06 16.19 -14.46
CA ASP A 404 -8.44 16.09 -13.96
C ASP A 404 -9.31 15.44 -15.05
N VAL A 405 -9.76 14.23 -14.77
CA VAL A 405 -10.67 13.46 -15.60
C VAL A 405 -12.07 13.36 -14.97
N GLY A 406 -12.39 14.22 -14.02
CA GLY A 406 -13.68 14.31 -13.36
C GLY A 406 -13.96 13.21 -12.33
N THR A 407 -12.96 12.44 -11.92
CA THR A 407 -13.12 11.43 -10.85
C THR A 407 -13.28 12.10 -9.48
N ASP A 408 -13.73 11.34 -8.47
CA ASP A 408 -14.01 11.83 -7.12
C ASP A 408 -12.92 12.79 -6.61
N PRO A 409 -13.25 14.02 -6.20
CA PRO A 409 -12.26 15.03 -5.85
C PRO A 409 -11.77 14.99 -4.40
N TYR A 410 -12.43 14.25 -3.51
CA TYR A 410 -12.21 14.36 -2.07
C TYR A 410 -10.77 14.04 -1.67
N ARG A 411 -10.17 13.01 -2.26
CA ARG A 411 -8.77 12.64 -1.97
C ARG A 411 -7.81 13.79 -2.28
N ARG A 412 -7.87 14.40 -3.46
CA ARG A 412 -6.97 15.49 -3.84
C ARG A 412 -7.23 16.78 -3.05
N LEU A 413 -8.48 17.05 -2.68
CA LEU A 413 -8.83 18.20 -1.83
C LEU A 413 -8.26 18.05 -0.42
N GLY A 414 -8.25 16.83 0.13
CA GLY A 414 -7.66 16.54 1.43
C GLY A 414 -6.17 16.79 1.52
N MET A 415 -5.44 16.77 0.39
CA MET A 415 -4.00 17.01 0.37
C MET A 415 -3.58 18.41 0.84
N LYS A 416 -4.48 19.38 0.77
CA LYS A 416 -4.22 20.73 1.28
C LYS A 416 -3.82 20.72 2.76
N SER A 417 -4.43 19.86 3.56
CA SER A 417 -4.12 19.71 4.98
C SER A 417 -2.71 19.14 5.24
N LEU A 418 -2.11 18.45 4.26
CA LEU A 418 -0.76 17.90 4.40
C LEU A 418 0.35 18.84 3.93
N GLU A 419 0.05 19.97 3.30
CA GLU A 419 1.06 20.96 2.95
C GLU A 419 1.79 21.50 4.20
N GLN A 420 1.18 21.45 5.38
CA GLN A 420 1.80 21.78 6.65
C GLN A 420 3.02 20.91 7.01
N LEU A 421 3.18 19.74 6.39
CA LEU A 421 4.38 18.89 6.53
C LEU A 421 5.64 19.57 5.95
N ASN A 422 5.49 20.49 4.99
CA ASN A 422 6.61 21.24 4.42
C ASN A 422 7.33 22.12 5.46
N ASP A 423 6.64 22.50 6.54
CA ASP A 423 7.19 23.34 7.58
C ASP A 423 8.15 22.59 8.52
N LEU A 424 8.03 21.26 8.58
CA LEU A 424 8.82 20.41 9.47
C LEU A 424 10.29 20.35 9.04
N THR A 425 11.21 20.44 10.00
CA THR A 425 12.66 20.33 9.78
C THR A 425 13.04 19.03 9.07
N ILE A 426 12.45 17.91 9.47
CA ILE A 426 12.70 16.60 8.85
C ILE A 426 12.33 16.59 7.35
N SER A 427 11.25 17.27 6.97
CA SER A 427 10.84 17.38 5.56
C SER A 427 11.79 18.28 4.77
N LYS A 428 12.16 19.44 5.32
CA LYS A 428 13.09 20.40 4.69
C LYS A 428 14.46 19.78 4.43
N ARG A 429 15.03 19.09 5.41
CA ARG A 429 16.35 18.42 5.30
C ARG A 429 16.38 17.32 4.25
N ASN A 430 15.25 16.71 3.95
CA ASN A 430 15.13 15.59 3.00
C ASN A 430 14.46 16.02 1.68
N ASN A 431 14.38 17.32 1.41
CA ASN A 431 13.80 17.88 0.19
C ASN A 431 12.39 17.35 -0.13
N ILE A 432 11.59 17.08 0.91
CA ILE A 432 10.21 16.64 0.74
C ILE A 432 9.34 17.87 0.51
N VAL A 433 8.70 17.92 -0.64
CA VAL A 433 7.76 18.99 -1.00
C VAL A 433 6.40 18.39 -1.32
N ILE A 434 5.39 18.86 -0.61
CA ILE A 434 3.99 18.47 -0.78
C ILE A 434 3.22 19.68 -1.28
N LYS A 435 2.48 19.50 -2.36
CA LYS A 435 1.59 20.52 -2.93
C LYS A 435 0.34 19.87 -3.48
N ALA A 436 -0.81 20.30 -3.00
CA ALA A 436 -2.10 19.86 -3.52
C ALA A 436 -2.20 20.09 -5.04
N GLN A 437 -2.76 19.14 -5.75
CA GLN A 437 -2.87 19.12 -7.20
C GLN A 437 -4.33 19.18 -7.66
N ASN A 438 -4.56 19.64 -8.89
CA ASN A 438 -5.90 19.69 -9.50
C ASN A 438 -6.13 18.49 -10.43
N GLY A 439 -6.08 17.29 -9.90
CA GLY A 439 -6.32 16.07 -10.68
C GLY A 439 -5.65 14.85 -10.04
N TYR A 440 -5.51 13.83 -10.85
CA TYR A 440 -4.89 12.55 -10.48
C TYR A 440 -3.83 12.13 -11.49
N VAL A 441 -2.91 11.29 -11.05
CA VAL A 441 -1.89 10.70 -11.91
C VAL A 441 -2.54 9.57 -12.72
N PRO A 442 -2.59 9.66 -14.08
CA PRO A 442 -2.90 8.50 -14.89
C PRO A 442 -1.77 7.47 -14.68
N PRO A 443 -2.02 6.35 -13.99
CA PRO A 443 -0.91 5.46 -13.62
C PRO A 443 -0.38 4.71 -14.83
N PRO A 444 0.89 4.26 -14.80
CA PRO A 444 1.31 3.14 -15.63
C PRO A 444 0.38 1.96 -15.40
N LEU A 445 0.00 1.25 -16.48
CA LEU A 445 -0.99 0.16 -16.38
C LEU A 445 -0.35 -1.23 -16.22
N VAL A 446 0.93 -1.30 -15.86
CA VAL A 446 1.60 -2.57 -15.57
C VAL A 446 0.84 -3.33 -14.49
N GLY A 447 0.52 -4.59 -14.76
CA GLY A 447 -0.26 -5.44 -13.85
C GLY A 447 -1.68 -4.93 -13.58
N ILE A 448 -2.26 -4.14 -14.49
CA ILE A 448 -3.60 -3.56 -14.28
C ILE A 448 -4.66 -4.63 -14.09
N TRP A 449 -4.51 -5.81 -14.70
CA TRP A 449 -5.41 -6.93 -14.58
C TRP A 449 -5.59 -7.38 -13.12
N ALA A 450 -4.56 -7.25 -12.27
CA ALA A 450 -4.58 -7.66 -10.86
C ALA A 450 -5.01 -6.54 -9.89
N ARG A 451 -5.31 -5.34 -10.38
CA ARG A 451 -5.47 -4.14 -9.56
C ARG A 451 -6.92 -3.73 -9.28
N TRP A 452 -7.87 -4.60 -9.57
CA TRP A 452 -9.29 -4.36 -9.22
C TRP A 452 -9.50 -4.31 -7.69
N PRO A 453 -10.54 -3.57 -7.22
CA PRO A 453 -11.40 -2.64 -7.94
C PRO A 453 -10.63 -1.38 -8.37
N TYR A 454 -11.14 -0.68 -9.38
CA TYR A 454 -10.45 0.41 -10.06
C TYR A 454 -10.77 1.77 -9.45
N PHE A 455 -10.11 2.79 -9.99
CA PHE A 455 -9.97 4.15 -9.49
C PHE A 455 -9.22 4.20 -8.15
N HIS A 456 -8.84 5.40 -7.72
CA HIS A 456 -8.09 5.62 -6.48
C HIS A 456 -8.90 5.26 -5.24
N ASN A 457 -10.21 5.34 -5.32
CA ASN A 457 -11.18 5.12 -4.24
C ASN A 457 -11.93 3.78 -4.36
N ASN A 458 -11.48 2.84 -5.18
CA ASN A 458 -12.13 1.53 -5.39
C ASN A 458 -13.57 1.59 -5.94
N SER A 459 -14.01 2.71 -6.51
CA SER A 459 -15.42 2.91 -6.89
C SER A 459 -15.87 2.16 -8.14
N VAL A 460 -14.95 1.52 -8.88
CA VAL A 460 -15.26 0.83 -10.13
C VAL A 460 -14.84 -0.63 -10.05
N PRO A 461 -15.78 -1.60 -10.10
CA PRO A 461 -15.52 -3.00 -9.76
C PRO A 461 -14.67 -3.77 -10.79
N ASN A 462 -14.73 -3.42 -12.07
CA ASN A 462 -14.05 -4.14 -13.15
C ASN A 462 -13.72 -3.22 -14.34
N LEU A 463 -12.93 -3.69 -15.31
CA LEU A 463 -12.52 -2.90 -16.49
C LEU A 463 -13.68 -2.55 -17.42
N CYS A 464 -14.68 -3.43 -17.58
CA CYS A 464 -15.87 -3.08 -18.36
C CYS A 464 -16.52 -1.79 -17.80
N ALA A 465 -16.68 -1.73 -16.48
CA ALA A 465 -17.25 -0.54 -15.84
C ALA A 465 -16.34 0.70 -15.96
N VAL A 466 -14.99 0.55 -16.01
CA VAL A 466 -14.08 1.67 -16.30
C VAL A 466 -14.35 2.25 -17.68
N LEU A 467 -14.67 1.40 -18.65
CA LEU A 467 -14.90 1.74 -20.07
C LEU A 467 -16.36 2.03 -20.40
N THR A 468 -17.22 2.08 -19.39
CA THR A 468 -18.64 2.44 -19.50
C THR A 468 -18.83 3.91 -19.08
N ARG A 469 -19.86 4.59 -19.65
CA ARG A 469 -20.27 5.94 -19.22
C ARG A 469 -20.47 5.98 -17.71
N ALA A 470 -20.05 7.07 -17.08
CA ALA A 470 -20.13 7.21 -15.62
C ALA A 470 -21.55 7.02 -15.08
N GLU A 471 -22.56 7.54 -15.79
CA GLU A 471 -23.97 7.44 -15.45
C GLU A 471 -24.55 6.03 -15.52
N GLU A 472 -23.94 5.14 -16.32
CA GLU A 472 -24.37 3.75 -16.54
C GLU A 472 -23.61 2.76 -15.64
N ARG A 473 -22.59 3.21 -14.93
CA ARG A 473 -21.80 2.36 -14.00
C ARG A 473 -22.65 1.88 -12.84
N PRO A 474 -22.34 0.70 -12.29
CA PRO A 474 -23.01 0.22 -11.07
C PRO A 474 -22.90 1.24 -9.94
N LYS A 475 -24.04 1.61 -9.33
CA LYS A 475 -24.08 2.51 -8.16
C LYS A 475 -23.66 1.81 -6.87
N SER A 476 -23.61 0.50 -6.88
CA SER A 476 -23.13 -0.33 -5.79
C SER A 476 -22.63 -1.69 -6.29
N TYR A 477 -21.77 -2.32 -5.51
CA TYR A 477 -21.32 -3.69 -5.76
C TYR A 477 -20.87 -4.33 -4.44
N TYR A 478 -20.63 -5.65 -4.46
CA TYR A 478 -20.02 -6.35 -3.35
C TYR A 478 -18.56 -6.67 -3.67
N SER A 479 -17.66 -6.34 -2.76
CA SER A 479 -16.26 -6.73 -2.81
C SER A 479 -16.03 -8.08 -2.14
N GLY A 480 -14.91 -8.74 -2.40
CA GLY A 480 -14.56 -10.01 -1.77
C GLY A 480 -13.10 -10.40 -1.96
N HIS A 481 -12.68 -11.43 -1.26
CA HIS A 481 -11.33 -11.96 -1.40
C HIS A 481 -11.17 -12.70 -2.74
N ALA A 482 -10.02 -12.54 -3.38
CA ALA A 482 -9.68 -13.22 -4.63
C ALA A 482 -9.02 -14.58 -4.33
N LEU A 483 -9.80 -15.54 -3.87
CA LEU A 483 -9.32 -16.86 -3.47
C LEU A 483 -9.42 -17.90 -4.59
N ASN A 484 -10.49 -17.84 -5.37
CA ASN A 484 -10.74 -18.74 -6.48
C ASN A 484 -11.02 -17.95 -7.75
N ILE A 485 -10.20 -18.17 -8.79
CA ILE A 485 -10.31 -17.43 -10.05
C ILE A 485 -11.63 -17.69 -10.79
N GLU A 486 -12.21 -18.86 -10.64
CA GLU A 486 -13.44 -19.25 -11.35
C GLU A 486 -14.71 -18.61 -10.74
N THR A 487 -14.69 -18.28 -9.45
CA THR A 487 -15.86 -17.74 -8.73
C THR A 487 -15.71 -16.29 -8.31
N ASP A 488 -14.49 -15.86 -8.02
CA ASP A 488 -14.21 -14.57 -7.38
C ASP A 488 -13.71 -13.51 -8.38
N PHE A 489 -13.61 -13.91 -9.64
CA PHE A 489 -13.10 -13.07 -10.71
C PHE A 489 -13.92 -13.23 -11.99
N ASP A 490 -14.35 -12.13 -12.58
CA ASP A 490 -14.92 -12.11 -13.92
C ASP A 490 -13.80 -11.90 -14.94
N LEU A 491 -13.41 -12.97 -15.63
CA LEU A 491 -12.34 -12.93 -16.62
C LEU A 491 -12.72 -12.07 -17.84
N GLU A 492 -13.99 -12.02 -18.23
CA GLU A 492 -14.46 -11.25 -19.40
C GLU A 492 -14.34 -9.73 -19.12
N CYS A 493 -14.73 -9.29 -17.92
CA CYS A 493 -14.69 -7.88 -17.53
C CYS A 493 -13.48 -7.52 -16.67
N ASN A 494 -12.65 -8.47 -16.32
CA ASN A 494 -11.45 -8.31 -15.48
C ASN A 494 -11.71 -7.58 -14.18
N GLY A 495 -12.23 -8.29 -13.18
CA GLY A 495 -12.49 -7.73 -11.85
C GLY A 495 -13.57 -8.47 -11.09
N TYR A 496 -14.28 -7.76 -10.24
CA TYR A 496 -15.35 -8.37 -9.45
C TYR A 496 -16.53 -8.82 -10.32
N PRO A 497 -17.02 -10.04 -10.12
CA PRO A 497 -18.27 -10.47 -10.72
C PRO A 497 -19.45 -9.68 -10.15
N LEU A 498 -20.39 -9.30 -11.02
CA LEU A 498 -21.53 -8.45 -10.69
C LEU A 498 -22.86 -9.22 -10.75
N ALA A 499 -23.89 -8.62 -10.17
CA ALA A 499 -25.27 -9.09 -10.19
C ALA A 499 -25.39 -10.55 -9.68
N GLU A 500 -25.86 -11.46 -10.52
CA GLU A 500 -26.09 -12.85 -10.17
C GLU A 500 -24.79 -13.65 -10.00
N LYS A 501 -23.72 -13.23 -10.71
CA LYS A 501 -22.39 -13.85 -10.61
C LYS A 501 -21.69 -13.55 -9.28
N THR A 502 -22.15 -12.56 -8.50
CA THR A 502 -21.56 -12.21 -7.20
C THR A 502 -21.68 -13.36 -6.22
N PRO A 503 -20.56 -13.84 -5.61
CA PRO A 503 -20.59 -14.90 -4.61
C PRO A 503 -21.54 -14.57 -3.44
N LYS A 504 -22.37 -15.53 -3.04
CA LYS A 504 -23.36 -15.32 -1.96
C LYS A 504 -22.71 -14.90 -0.65
N ALA A 505 -21.52 -15.44 -0.35
CA ALA A 505 -20.76 -15.13 0.86
C ALA A 505 -20.34 -13.66 0.96
N TRP A 506 -20.25 -12.93 -0.17
CA TRP A 506 -19.89 -11.52 -0.19
C TRP A 506 -21.08 -10.58 0.05
N LYS A 507 -22.31 -11.07 -0.06
CA LYS A 507 -23.53 -10.27 0.08
C LYS A 507 -23.80 -9.90 1.54
N THR A 508 -22.85 -9.18 2.15
CA THR A 508 -22.90 -8.69 3.53
C THR A 508 -22.73 -7.18 3.58
N GLN A 509 -23.17 -6.53 4.64
CA GLN A 509 -23.02 -5.09 4.81
C GLN A 509 -21.53 -4.66 4.81
N THR A 510 -20.64 -5.48 5.35
CA THR A 510 -19.20 -5.20 5.40
C THR A 510 -18.58 -5.12 4.01
N HIS A 511 -19.04 -5.93 3.08
CA HIS A 511 -18.52 -6.01 1.72
C HIS A 511 -19.30 -5.16 0.71
N PHE A 512 -20.35 -4.49 1.16
CA PHE A 512 -21.17 -3.62 0.31
C PHE A 512 -20.47 -2.29 0.07
N PHE A 513 -20.25 -1.96 -1.20
CA PHE A 513 -19.65 -0.71 -1.65
C PHE A 513 -20.71 0.15 -2.31
N ASP A 514 -20.93 1.36 -1.78
CA ASP A 514 -21.94 2.33 -2.26
C ASP A 514 -21.23 3.55 -2.85
N THR A 515 -21.31 3.70 -4.17
CA THR A 515 -20.67 4.79 -4.91
C THR A 515 -21.38 6.14 -4.80
N THR A 516 -22.54 6.18 -4.13
CA THR A 516 -23.30 7.43 -3.92
C THR A 516 -22.81 8.22 -2.70
N ARG A 517 -21.99 7.59 -1.85
CA ARG A 517 -21.45 8.23 -0.66
C ARG A 517 -20.31 9.20 -1.00
N PRO A 518 -20.12 10.28 -0.24
CA PRO A 518 -19.01 11.22 -0.42
C PRO A 518 -17.65 10.51 -0.38
N GLY A 519 -16.76 10.82 -1.31
CA GLY A 519 -15.44 10.18 -1.45
C GLY A 519 -15.44 8.83 -2.16
N LEU A 520 -16.61 8.26 -2.47
CA LEU A 520 -16.76 6.96 -3.13
C LEU A 520 -17.35 7.05 -4.55
N SER A 521 -17.47 8.26 -5.11
CA SER A 521 -18.04 8.44 -6.43
C SER A 521 -17.25 7.71 -7.53
N ASN A 522 -17.98 7.07 -8.45
CA ASN A 522 -17.44 6.41 -9.64
C ASN A 522 -17.54 7.30 -10.90
N ALA A 523 -17.75 8.61 -10.73
CA ALA A 523 -17.80 9.56 -11.82
C ALA A 523 -16.46 9.71 -12.57
N GLY A 524 -16.52 10.33 -13.73
CA GLY A 524 -15.38 10.72 -14.53
C GLY A 524 -14.71 9.59 -15.32
N HIS A 525 -13.57 9.88 -15.95
CA HIS A 525 -12.81 8.98 -16.82
C HIS A 525 -13.62 8.49 -18.05
N ASP A 526 -14.53 9.30 -18.53
CA ASP A 526 -15.36 9.02 -19.71
C ASP A 526 -15.36 10.18 -20.71
N GLN A 527 -15.73 11.39 -20.25
CA GLN A 527 -15.78 12.58 -21.07
C GLN A 527 -14.39 12.98 -21.59
N LYS A 528 -14.29 13.30 -22.89
CA LYS A 528 -13.04 13.63 -23.61
C LYS A 528 -12.02 12.48 -23.67
N ILE A 529 -12.36 11.29 -23.17
CA ILE A 529 -11.53 10.08 -23.23
C ILE A 529 -12.10 9.15 -24.31
N PHE A 530 -13.25 8.55 -24.06
CA PHE A 530 -13.99 7.72 -25.01
C PHE A 530 -15.41 8.20 -25.32
N ILE A 531 -15.82 9.34 -24.72
CA ILE A 531 -16.99 10.10 -25.13
C ILE A 531 -16.51 11.42 -25.73
N LYS A 532 -16.82 11.66 -27.01
CA LYS A 532 -16.53 12.90 -27.75
C LYS A 532 -17.82 13.42 -28.35
N ASP A 533 -18.09 14.69 -28.13
CA ASP A 533 -19.31 15.35 -28.60
C ASP A 533 -20.61 14.58 -28.24
N GLY A 534 -20.64 14.03 -27.02
CA GLY A 534 -21.75 13.24 -26.49
C GLY A 534 -21.88 11.82 -27.06
N LYS A 535 -20.98 11.40 -27.96
CA LYS A 535 -20.98 10.08 -28.61
C LYS A 535 -19.86 9.20 -28.07
N GLU A 536 -20.15 7.94 -27.83
CA GLU A 536 -19.14 6.93 -27.58
C GLU A 536 -18.34 6.66 -28.85
N ILE A 537 -17.00 6.63 -28.69
CA ILE A 537 -16.08 6.33 -29.79
C ILE A 537 -15.59 4.88 -29.76
N LEU A 538 -15.89 4.13 -28.70
CA LEU A 538 -15.60 2.72 -28.57
C LEU A 538 -16.85 1.90 -28.82
N SER A 539 -16.78 0.95 -29.74
CA SER A 539 -17.82 -0.06 -29.91
C SER A 539 -17.75 -1.09 -28.76
N THR A 540 -18.78 -1.89 -28.63
CA THR A 540 -18.76 -3.03 -27.67
C THR A 540 -17.60 -3.99 -27.97
N GLU A 541 -17.27 -4.18 -29.25
CA GLU A 541 -16.15 -5.03 -29.64
C GLU A 541 -14.79 -4.39 -29.31
N ASP A 542 -14.61 -3.08 -29.54
CA ASP A 542 -13.42 -2.33 -29.11
C ASP A 542 -13.20 -2.46 -27.61
N THR A 543 -14.25 -2.33 -26.82
CA THR A 543 -14.20 -2.47 -25.36
C THR A 543 -13.73 -3.87 -24.96
N ARG A 544 -14.28 -4.93 -25.55
CA ARG A 544 -13.86 -6.31 -25.28
C ARG A 544 -12.41 -6.57 -25.68
N ASN A 545 -11.99 -6.08 -26.86
CA ASN A 545 -10.63 -6.22 -27.35
C ASN A 545 -9.65 -5.45 -26.45
N LEU A 546 -10.03 -4.25 -26.00
CA LEU A 546 -9.23 -3.44 -25.10
C LEU A 546 -9.06 -4.11 -23.72
N VAL A 547 -10.09 -4.73 -23.16
CA VAL A 547 -9.96 -5.51 -21.90
C VAL A 547 -8.95 -6.63 -22.06
N LEU A 548 -9.01 -7.40 -23.16
CA LEU A 548 -8.03 -8.47 -23.44
C LEU A 548 -6.60 -7.93 -23.54
N PHE A 549 -6.39 -6.80 -24.21
CA PHE A 549 -5.08 -6.14 -24.23
C PHE A 549 -4.61 -5.75 -22.83
N LEU A 550 -5.47 -5.09 -22.05
CA LEU A 550 -5.16 -4.64 -20.68
C LEU A 550 -4.81 -5.81 -19.75
N GLN A 551 -5.39 -6.98 -19.96
CA GLN A 551 -5.05 -8.19 -19.20
C GLN A 551 -3.61 -8.65 -19.44
N THR A 552 -3.00 -8.28 -20.56
CA THR A 552 -1.62 -8.66 -20.89
C THR A 552 -0.55 -7.68 -20.39
N LEU A 553 -0.93 -6.57 -19.70
CA LEU A 553 0.00 -5.53 -19.27
C LEU A 553 0.66 -5.79 -17.91
#